data_32feba2cd856d1cf4b2ceb59c8fcd77f
#
_entry.id   32feba2cd856d1cf4b2ceb59c8fcd77f
#
_cell.length_a   1.000
_cell.length_b   1.000
_cell.length_c   1.000
_cell.angle_alpha   90.00
_cell.angle_beta   90.00
_cell.angle_gamma   90.00
#
_symmetry.space_group_name_H-M   'P 1'
#
loop_
_entity.id
_entity.type
_entity.pdbx_description
1 polymer ?
#
loop_
_entity_poly.entity_id
_entity_poly.type
_entity_poly.pdbx_seq_one_letter_code
_entity_poly.pdbx_strand_id
1 'polypeptide(L)'
;APMRVKIRLIIKDRETKSIKDVREQEVYMGEMPLMTDNGTFVINGTERVIVSQLHRSPGVFFDHDKGKTHSSGKVLYSARIIPYRGSWLDFEFDAKDLVYVRIDRRRKLLATVVLRALGYSNEQILDLFFEKVPVYLDMGSYQIDLVPERLRGEMAQFDITDTDGKVIVEQGKRINARHVRQMEAAGLEKLSVPDEYLYERITAEDIQIGRAHVWTPVTL
;
A
#
# COMPACT_ATOMS: atom_id res chain seq x y z
N ALA A 1 -9.19 -45.61 -14.74
CA ALA A 1 -8.43 -46.22 -13.67
C ALA A 1 -9.03 -45.80 -12.32
N PRO A 2 -9.22 -46.74 -11.40
CA PRO A 2 -9.72 -46.41 -10.06
C PRO A 2 -8.69 -45.64 -9.26
N MET A 3 -9.10 -44.54 -8.65
CA MET A 3 -8.27 -43.73 -7.77
C MET A 3 -8.57 -44.05 -6.32
N ARG A 4 -7.56 -44.53 -5.60
CA ARG A 4 -7.62 -44.80 -4.17
C ARG A 4 -6.61 -43.95 -3.43
N VAL A 5 -6.99 -43.39 -2.31
CA VAL A 5 -6.14 -42.53 -1.50
C VAL A 5 -6.02 -43.13 -0.11
N LYS A 6 -4.80 -43.29 0.37
CA LYS A 6 -4.51 -43.67 1.74
C LYS A 6 -4.54 -42.43 2.63
N ILE A 7 -5.55 -42.33 3.46
CA ILE A 7 -5.75 -41.25 4.41
C ILE A 7 -5.20 -41.64 5.76
N ARG A 8 -4.36 -40.78 6.34
CA ARG A 8 -3.79 -40.91 7.67
C ARG A 8 -4.34 -39.83 8.57
N LEU A 9 -5.15 -40.19 9.57
CA LEU A 9 -5.66 -39.30 10.58
C LEU A 9 -4.74 -39.36 11.80
N ILE A 10 -4.08 -38.24 12.12
CA ILE A 10 -3.23 -38.12 13.30
C ILE A 10 -3.99 -37.34 14.37
N ILE A 11 -4.34 -38.01 15.45
CA ILE A 11 -4.99 -37.40 16.61
C ILE A 11 -3.91 -36.97 17.59
N LYS A 12 -3.84 -35.64 17.83
CA LYS A 12 -2.87 -35.04 18.77
C LYS A 12 -3.58 -34.65 20.06
N ASP A 13 -2.88 -34.78 21.16
CA ASP A 13 -3.30 -34.23 22.45
C ASP A 13 -3.28 -32.70 22.38
N ARG A 14 -4.26 -32.02 22.98
CA ARG A 14 -4.40 -30.57 22.92
C ARG A 14 -3.33 -29.83 23.72
N GLU A 15 -2.93 -30.38 24.86
CA GLU A 15 -1.99 -29.73 25.78
C GLU A 15 -0.53 -30.07 25.44
N THR A 16 -0.22 -31.35 25.29
CA THR A 16 1.16 -31.82 25.04
C THR A 16 1.55 -31.84 23.59
N LYS A 17 0.56 -31.67 22.67
CA LYS A 17 0.75 -31.80 21.19
C LYS A 17 1.35 -33.15 20.75
N SER A 18 1.47 -34.10 21.68
CA SER A 18 1.93 -35.44 21.38
C SER A 18 0.91 -36.22 20.55
N ILE A 19 1.35 -37.21 19.78
CA ILE A 19 0.49 -38.05 18.96
C ILE A 19 -0.21 -39.06 19.90
N LYS A 20 -1.53 -38.95 19.97
CA LYS A 20 -2.36 -39.84 20.80
C LYS A 20 -2.77 -41.09 20.04
N ASP A 21 -3.13 -40.97 18.78
CA ASP A 21 -3.55 -42.08 17.93
C ASP A 21 -3.27 -41.79 16.47
N VAL A 22 -3.05 -42.84 15.66
CA VAL A 22 -2.85 -42.75 14.20
C VAL A 22 -3.75 -43.82 13.57
N ARG A 23 -4.69 -43.35 12.74
CA ARG A 23 -5.57 -44.23 11.97
C ARG A 23 -5.31 -44.06 10.50
N GLU A 24 -5.15 -45.20 9.81
CA GLU A 24 -4.98 -45.22 8.37
C GLU A 24 -6.10 -45.99 7.70
N GLN A 25 -6.61 -45.47 6.61
CA GLN A 25 -7.62 -46.13 5.79
C GLN A 25 -7.43 -45.79 4.33
N GLU A 26 -7.60 -46.80 3.48
CA GLU A 26 -7.65 -46.59 2.04
C GLU A 26 -9.09 -46.28 1.62
N VAL A 27 -9.29 -45.15 0.95
CA VAL A 27 -10.60 -44.63 0.52
C VAL A 27 -10.66 -44.60 -0.99
N TYR A 28 -11.68 -45.14 -1.58
CA TYR A 28 -11.97 -45.00 -3.01
C TYR A 28 -12.52 -43.63 -3.30
N MET A 29 -11.86 -42.92 -4.22
CA MET A 29 -12.18 -41.49 -4.57
C MET A 29 -12.91 -41.38 -5.90
N GLY A 30 -13.10 -42.45 -6.62
CA GLY A 30 -13.72 -42.46 -7.95
C GLY A 30 -12.83 -43.06 -9.01
N GLU A 31 -13.15 -42.76 -10.26
CA GLU A 31 -12.41 -43.23 -11.43
C GLU A 31 -11.89 -42.04 -12.24
N MET A 32 -10.72 -42.20 -12.80
CA MET A 32 -10.16 -41.28 -13.78
C MET A 32 -10.16 -41.97 -15.16
N PRO A 33 -10.64 -41.30 -16.23
CA PRO A 33 -10.53 -41.85 -17.58
C PRO A 33 -9.06 -41.99 -17.94
N LEU A 34 -8.71 -43.07 -18.64
CA LEU A 34 -7.39 -43.27 -19.19
C LEU A 34 -7.24 -42.47 -20.50
N MET A 35 -6.08 -41.87 -20.68
CA MET A 35 -5.73 -41.22 -21.93
C MET A 35 -5.34 -42.27 -22.95
N THR A 36 -5.82 -42.14 -24.18
CA THR A 36 -5.39 -42.96 -25.33
C THR A 36 -4.01 -42.49 -25.84
N ASP A 37 -3.39 -43.29 -26.68
CA ASP A 37 -2.10 -42.96 -27.31
C ASP A 37 -2.16 -41.67 -28.15
N ASN A 38 -3.33 -41.28 -28.61
CA ASN A 38 -3.59 -40.06 -29.40
C ASN A 38 -3.89 -38.83 -28.50
N GLY A 39 -3.84 -38.96 -27.19
CA GLY A 39 -4.12 -37.83 -26.28
C GLY A 39 -5.62 -37.53 -26.09
N THR A 40 -6.48 -38.48 -26.39
CA THR A 40 -7.92 -38.39 -26.18
C THR A 40 -8.41 -39.22 -25.02
N PHE A 41 -9.65 -39.00 -24.58
CA PHE A 41 -10.31 -39.75 -23.52
C PHE A 41 -11.61 -40.33 -24.06
N VAL A 42 -11.89 -41.58 -23.75
CA VAL A 42 -13.18 -42.21 -24.09
C VAL A 42 -14.12 -42.01 -22.89
N ILE A 43 -15.17 -41.21 -23.10
CA ILE A 43 -16.17 -40.90 -22.06
C ILE A 43 -17.55 -41.21 -22.64
N ASN A 44 -18.29 -42.14 -22.01
CA ASN A 44 -19.60 -42.59 -22.47
C ASN A 44 -19.60 -43.06 -23.93
N GLY A 45 -18.57 -43.79 -24.30
CA GLY A 45 -18.42 -44.32 -25.67
C GLY A 45 -18.02 -43.28 -26.73
N THR A 46 -17.77 -42.04 -26.35
CA THR A 46 -17.36 -40.94 -27.25
C THR A 46 -15.93 -40.53 -26.95
N GLU A 47 -15.13 -40.40 -28.00
CA GLU A 47 -13.78 -39.89 -27.89
C GLU A 47 -13.78 -38.38 -27.72
N ARG A 48 -13.15 -37.90 -26.66
CA ARG A 48 -13.12 -36.49 -26.26
C ARG A 48 -11.70 -36.01 -26.03
N VAL A 49 -11.47 -34.71 -26.20
CA VAL A 49 -10.19 -34.07 -26.01
C VAL A 49 -10.37 -32.87 -25.06
N ILE A 50 -9.37 -32.62 -24.23
CA ILE A 50 -9.36 -31.41 -23.37
C ILE A 50 -8.88 -30.25 -24.23
N VAL A 51 -9.72 -29.22 -24.33
CA VAL A 51 -9.41 -27.98 -25.04
C VAL A 51 -8.91 -26.93 -24.09
N SER A 52 -7.78 -26.32 -24.42
CA SER A 52 -7.24 -25.18 -23.63
C SER A 52 -8.21 -24.01 -23.73
N GLN A 53 -8.56 -23.44 -22.55
CA GLN A 53 -9.40 -22.27 -22.49
C GLN A 53 -8.53 -21.03 -22.30
N LEU A 54 -8.71 -20.05 -23.19
CA LEU A 54 -8.08 -18.76 -23.05
C LEU A 54 -8.72 -17.98 -21.90
N HIS A 55 -7.92 -17.51 -20.97
CA HIS A 55 -8.36 -16.67 -19.86
C HIS A 55 -7.34 -15.56 -19.58
N ARG A 56 -7.75 -14.57 -18.82
CA ARG A 56 -6.84 -13.53 -18.37
C ARG A 56 -5.77 -14.13 -17.45
N SER A 57 -4.49 -13.82 -17.71
CA SER A 57 -3.41 -14.34 -16.88
C SER A 57 -3.52 -13.84 -15.44
N PRO A 58 -3.12 -14.62 -14.43
CA PRO A 58 -2.94 -14.12 -13.09
C PRO A 58 -1.91 -13.00 -13.07
N GLY A 59 -2.12 -12.02 -12.19
CA GLY A 59 -1.22 -10.88 -12.05
C GLY A 59 -1.93 -9.60 -11.64
N VAL A 60 -1.21 -8.49 -11.69
CA VAL A 60 -1.72 -7.16 -11.38
C VAL A 60 -1.85 -6.36 -12.68
N PHE A 61 -3.02 -5.79 -12.88
CA PHE A 61 -3.34 -4.95 -14.04
C PHE A 61 -3.69 -3.56 -13.58
N PHE A 62 -3.05 -2.56 -14.16
CA PHE A 62 -3.34 -1.16 -13.93
C PHE A 62 -4.12 -0.59 -15.10
N ASP A 63 -5.13 0.21 -14.81
CA ASP A 63 -5.99 0.83 -15.80
C ASP A 63 -6.44 2.23 -15.34
N HIS A 64 -7.04 2.99 -16.24
CA HIS A 64 -7.62 4.28 -15.95
C HIS A 64 -8.82 4.55 -16.88
N ASP A 65 -9.75 5.40 -16.45
CA ASP A 65 -10.99 5.71 -17.16
C ASP A 65 -10.84 6.77 -18.26
N LYS A 66 -9.65 7.33 -18.45
CA LYS A 66 -9.34 8.44 -19.38
C LYS A 66 -10.18 9.71 -19.11
N GLY A 67 -10.62 9.92 -17.87
CA GLY A 67 -11.43 11.07 -17.47
C GLY A 67 -12.89 11.05 -17.95
N LYS A 68 -13.40 9.89 -18.37
CA LYS A 68 -14.76 9.76 -18.92
C LYS A 68 -15.83 9.62 -17.85
N THR A 69 -15.48 9.13 -16.67
CA THR A 69 -16.44 8.77 -15.62
C THR A 69 -16.89 9.97 -14.82
N HIS A 70 -16.07 11.01 -14.68
CA HIS A 70 -16.38 12.19 -13.89
C HIS A 70 -16.47 13.45 -14.75
N SER A 71 -17.44 14.32 -14.46
CA SER A 71 -17.70 15.57 -15.23
C SER A 71 -16.54 16.56 -15.24
N SER A 72 -15.65 16.51 -14.22
CA SER A 72 -14.44 17.35 -14.16
C SER A 72 -13.32 16.93 -15.11
N GLY A 73 -13.45 15.79 -15.81
CA GLY A 73 -12.39 15.24 -16.64
C GLY A 73 -11.22 14.63 -15.84
N LYS A 74 -11.33 14.51 -14.52
CA LYS A 74 -10.32 13.90 -13.66
C LYS A 74 -10.13 12.42 -14.03
N VAL A 75 -8.89 12.03 -14.26
CA VAL A 75 -8.53 10.64 -14.55
C VAL A 75 -8.58 9.83 -13.26
N LEU A 76 -9.40 8.79 -13.26
CA LEU A 76 -9.53 7.86 -12.13
C LEU A 76 -8.74 6.59 -12.44
N TYR A 77 -7.80 6.27 -11.58
CA TYR A 77 -6.95 5.08 -11.69
C TYR A 77 -7.59 3.89 -11.01
N SER A 78 -7.30 2.72 -11.53
CA SER A 78 -7.71 1.45 -10.94
C SER A 78 -6.61 0.41 -11.06
N ALA A 79 -6.59 -0.53 -10.13
CA ALA A 79 -5.72 -1.69 -10.19
C ALA A 79 -6.52 -2.95 -9.89
N ARG A 80 -6.27 -4.01 -10.64
CA ARG A 80 -6.95 -5.30 -10.49
C ARG A 80 -5.94 -6.39 -10.25
N ILE A 81 -6.11 -7.12 -9.16
CA ILE A 81 -5.32 -8.30 -8.82
C ILE A 81 -6.13 -9.53 -9.18
N ILE A 82 -5.62 -10.30 -10.13
CA ILE A 82 -6.22 -11.56 -10.60
C ILE A 82 -5.37 -12.70 -10.05
N PRO A 83 -5.89 -13.54 -9.13
CA PRO A 83 -5.19 -14.70 -8.64
C PRO A 83 -5.28 -15.85 -9.66
N TYR A 84 -4.39 -16.84 -9.51
CA TYR A 84 -4.49 -18.08 -10.29
C TYR A 84 -5.82 -18.79 -10.03
N ARG A 85 -6.26 -18.83 -8.78
CA ARG A 85 -7.53 -19.39 -8.33
C ARG A 85 -8.05 -18.60 -7.13
N GLY A 86 -9.27 -18.07 -7.23
CA GLY A 86 -9.91 -17.31 -6.16
C GLY A 86 -10.61 -16.05 -6.64
N SER A 87 -11.03 -15.23 -5.71
CA SER A 87 -11.75 -13.97 -5.98
C SER A 87 -10.80 -12.87 -6.46
N TRP A 88 -11.27 -12.05 -7.37
CA TRP A 88 -10.54 -10.87 -7.83
C TRP A 88 -10.58 -9.77 -6.79
N LEU A 89 -9.52 -8.98 -6.74
CA LEU A 89 -9.38 -7.83 -5.88
C LEU A 89 -9.18 -6.59 -6.75
N ASP A 90 -10.13 -5.66 -6.69
CA ASP A 90 -10.10 -4.43 -7.46
C ASP A 90 -9.86 -3.25 -6.52
N PHE A 91 -8.87 -2.41 -6.83
CA PHE A 91 -8.64 -1.10 -6.19
C PHE A 91 -9.13 -0.02 -7.14
N GLU A 92 -9.90 0.92 -6.62
CA GLU A 92 -10.49 2.02 -7.41
C GLU A 92 -10.31 3.34 -6.67
N PHE A 93 -9.81 4.34 -7.38
CA PHE A 93 -9.82 5.72 -6.90
C PHE A 93 -11.15 6.38 -7.22
N ASP A 94 -11.67 7.18 -6.32
CA ASP A 94 -12.82 8.03 -6.61
C ASP A 94 -12.39 9.47 -6.95
N ALA A 95 -13.38 10.32 -7.28
CA ALA A 95 -13.11 11.72 -7.61
C ALA A 95 -12.56 12.55 -6.44
N LYS A 96 -12.73 12.07 -5.20
CA LYS A 96 -12.24 12.68 -3.96
C LYS A 96 -10.88 12.15 -3.51
N ASP A 97 -10.19 11.40 -4.37
CA ASP A 97 -8.91 10.74 -4.09
C ASP A 97 -8.98 9.65 -3.00
N LEU A 98 -10.17 9.17 -2.69
CA LEU A 98 -10.32 8.04 -1.77
C LEU A 98 -10.11 6.73 -2.53
N VAL A 99 -9.36 5.81 -1.91
CA VAL A 99 -9.08 4.49 -2.47
C VAL A 99 -10.05 3.47 -1.88
N TYR A 100 -10.77 2.82 -2.76
CA TYR A 100 -11.71 1.77 -2.41
C TYR A 100 -11.20 0.42 -2.91
N VAL A 101 -11.59 -0.62 -2.19
CA VAL A 101 -11.32 -2.03 -2.56
C VAL A 101 -12.64 -2.75 -2.76
N ARG A 102 -12.68 -3.57 -3.80
CA ARG A 102 -13.80 -4.44 -4.10
C ARG A 102 -13.30 -5.89 -4.18
N ILE A 103 -13.88 -6.77 -3.39
CA ILE A 103 -13.57 -8.19 -3.42
C ILE A 103 -14.71 -8.91 -4.14
N ASP A 104 -14.38 -9.61 -5.23
CA ASP A 104 -15.34 -10.40 -6.02
C ASP A 104 -16.59 -9.60 -6.44
N ARG A 105 -16.38 -8.34 -6.89
CA ARG A 105 -17.43 -7.40 -7.31
C ARG A 105 -18.50 -7.09 -6.25
N ARG A 106 -18.26 -7.40 -4.97
CA ARG A 106 -19.14 -7.06 -3.86
C ARG A 106 -19.08 -5.57 -3.53
N ARG A 107 -19.73 -5.18 -2.43
CA ARG A 107 -19.71 -3.80 -1.90
C ARG A 107 -18.28 -3.32 -1.71
N LYS A 108 -17.98 -2.13 -2.16
CA LYS A 108 -16.67 -1.51 -1.99
C LYS A 108 -16.42 -1.10 -0.53
N LEU A 109 -15.20 -1.32 -0.08
CA LEU A 109 -14.67 -0.97 1.23
C LEU A 109 -13.54 0.04 1.06
N LEU A 110 -13.23 0.80 2.09
CA LEU A 110 -12.02 1.63 2.08
C LEU A 110 -10.76 0.73 2.06
N ALA A 111 -9.76 1.10 1.28
CA ALA A 111 -8.51 0.32 1.17
C ALA A 111 -7.80 0.15 2.51
N THR A 112 -7.89 1.15 3.40
CA THR A 112 -7.32 1.10 4.75
C THR A 112 -7.88 -0.05 5.60
N VAL A 113 -9.15 -0.43 5.40
CA VAL A 113 -9.77 -1.57 6.09
C VAL A 113 -9.08 -2.88 5.69
N VAL A 114 -8.80 -3.04 4.39
CA VAL A 114 -8.12 -4.23 3.87
C VAL A 114 -6.67 -4.28 4.35
N LEU A 115 -5.96 -3.15 4.33
CA LEU A 115 -4.58 -3.07 4.81
C LEU A 115 -4.48 -3.42 6.31
N ARG A 116 -5.40 -2.92 7.14
CA ARG A 116 -5.48 -3.30 8.56
C ARG A 116 -5.79 -4.79 8.75
N ALA A 117 -6.67 -5.35 7.93
CA ALA A 117 -6.96 -6.78 7.96
C ALA A 117 -5.74 -7.64 7.58
N LEU A 118 -4.82 -7.11 6.76
CA LEU A 118 -3.54 -7.73 6.45
C LEU A 118 -2.49 -7.58 7.57
N GLY A 119 -2.79 -6.82 8.63
CA GLY A 119 -1.94 -6.64 9.80
C GLY A 119 -1.13 -5.35 9.83
N TYR A 120 -1.31 -4.43 8.89
CA TYR A 120 -0.65 -3.13 8.92
C TYR A 120 -1.23 -2.22 10.01
N SER A 121 -0.37 -1.60 10.83
CA SER A 121 -0.76 -0.52 11.74
C SER A 121 -1.03 0.78 10.99
N ASN A 122 -1.67 1.76 11.65
CA ASN A 122 -1.89 3.08 11.05
C ASN A 122 -0.59 3.77 10.66
N GLU A 123 0.43 3.68 11.51
CA GLU A 123 1.77 4.22 11.28
C GLU A 123 2.43 3.59 10.05
N GLN A 124 2.35 2.26 9.94
CA GLN A 124 2.88 1.54 8.77
C GLN A 124 2.15 1.90 7.48
N ILE A 125 0.83 2.13 7.54
CA ILE A 125 0.07 2.59 6.36
C ILE A 125 0.53 4.00 5.96
N LEU A 126 0.74 4.90 6.93
CA LEU A 126 1.26 6.24 6.65
C LEU A 126 2.67 6.17 6.05
N ASP A 127 3.55 5.32 6.59
CA ASP A 127 4.90 5.10 6.05
C ASP A 127 4.92 4.62 4.59
N LEU A 128 3.94 3.78 4.22
CA LEU A 128 3.87 3.22 2.87
C LEU A 128 3.41 4.25 1.81
N PHE A 129 2.57 5.21 2.21
CA PHE A 129 1.89 6.09 1.24
C PHE A 129 2.31 7.55 1.33
N PHE A 130 2.96 7.97 2.40
CA PHE A 130 3.29 9.38 2.63
C PHE A 130 4.75 9.54 3.03
N GLU A 131 5.37 10.59 2.52
CA GLU A 131 6.67 11.05 3.02
C GLU A 131 6.47 11.71 4.39
N LYS A 132 7.25 11.28 5.37
CA LYS A 132 7.29 11.89 6.70
C LYS A 132 8.34 13.00 6.71
N VAL A 133 8.00 14.10 7.34
CA VAL A 133 8.93 15.19 7.61
C VAL A 133 9.20 15.22 9.11
N PRO A 134 10.42 14.93 9.57
CA PRO A 134 10.76 14.99 10.99
C PRO A 134 10.70 16.45 11.46
N VAL A 135 10.07 16.66 12.61
CA VAL A 135 10.04 17.95 13.31
C VAL A 135 10.72 17.80 14.63
N TYR A 136 11.75 18.59 14.86
CA TYR A 136 12.55 18.61 16.07
C TYR A 136 12.10 19.77 16.96
N LEU A 137 12.01 19.52 18.26
CA LEU A 137 11.82 20.58 19.26
C LEU A 137 13.17 20.93 19.86
N ASP A 138 13.63 22.15 19.63
CA ASP A 138 14.87 22.68 20.15
C ASP A 138 14.63 24.00 20.91
N MET A 139 14.92 24.03 22.22
CA MET A 139 14.77 25.18 23.11
C MET A 139 13.45 25.95 22.95
N GLY A 140 12.34 25.25 22.67
CA GLY A 140 11.02 25.87 22.50
C GLY A 140 10.71 26.36 21.08
N SER A 141 11.60 26.13 20.12
CA SER A 141 11.36 26.34 18.69
C SER A 141 11.26 25.01 17.93
N TYR A 142 10.48 24.99 16.85
CA TYR A 142 10.37 23.83 15.98
C TYR A 142 11.33 23.96 14.80
N GLN A 143 11.98 22.86 14.47
CA GLN A 143 12.89 22.77 13.34
C GLN A 143 12.50 21.58 12.46
N ILE A 144 12.63 21.73 11.15
CA ILE A 144 12.46 20.68 10.15
C ILE A 144 13.74 20.48 9.36
N ASP A 145 13.95 19.29 8.82
CA ASP A 145 15.07 19.07 7.91
C ASP A 145 14.86 19.85 6.62
N LEU A 146 15.89 20.57 6.19
CA LEU A 146 15.86 21.39 5.00
C LEU A 146 16.45 20.64 3.81
N VAL A 147 15.65 20.50 2.75
CA VAL A 147 16.09 20.07 1.43
C VAL A 147 15.84 21.23 0.47
N PRO A 148 16.83 22.11 0.23
CA PRO A 148 16.64 23.37 -0.49
C PRO A 148 16.04 23.20 -1.89
N GLU A 149 16.40 22.12 -2.60
CA GLU A 149 15.90 21.83 -3.94
C GLU A 149 14.39 21.57 -3.97
N ARG A 150 13.81 20.98 -2.92
CA ARG A 150 12.35 20.71 -2.81
C ARG A 150 11.55 22.00 -2.68
N LEU A 151 12.11 23.03 -2.08
CA LEU A 151 11.46 24.33 -1.92
C LEU A 151 11.45 25.17 -3.20
N ARG A 152 12.21 24.78 -4.22
CA ARG A 152 12.29 25.53 -5.47
C ARG A 152 10.93 25.62 -6.16
N GLY A 153 10.45 26.85 -6.34
CA GLY A 153 9.18 27.13 -7.00
C GLY A 153 8.00 27.29 -6.04
N GLU A 154 8.17 26.93 -4.76
CA GLU A 154 7.16 27.14 -3.72
C GLU A 154 7.13 28.61 -3.24
N MET A 155 6.04 28.97 -2.57
CA MET A 155 5.91 30.27 -1.89
C MET A 155 6.36 30.10 -0.44
N ALA A 156 7.27 30.96 0.03
CA ALA A 156 7.70 30.94 1.42
C ALA A 156 6.52 31.24 2.35
N GLN A 157 6.18 30.31 3.24
CA GLN A 157 5.07 30.48 4.19
C GLN A 157 5.47 31.33 5.39
N PHE A 158 6.77 31.48 5.63
CA PHE A 158 7.39 32.28 6.70
C PHE A 158 8.78 32.77 6.22
N ASP A 159 9.39 33.68 6.98
CA ASP A 159 10.73 34.16 6.66
C ASP A 159 11.78 33.07 6.85
N ILE A 160 12.54 32.78 5.80
CA ILE A 160 13.66 31.83 5.85
C ILE A 160 14.94 32.62 6.16
N THR A 161 15.54 32.32 7.32
CA THR A 161 16.75 32.98 7.79
C THR A 161 17.97 32.04 7.73
N ASP A 162 19.16 32.61 7.63
CA ASP A 162 20.40 31.87 7.82
C ASP A 162 20.72 31.68 9.33
N THR A 163 21.84 31.04 9.61
CA THR A 163 22.32 30.79 10.99
C THR A 163 22.61 32.08 11.76
N ASP A 164 22.86 33.18 11.07
CA ASP A 164 23.16 34.50 11.65
C ASP A 164 21.88 35.37 11.81
N GLY A 165 20.70 34.82 11.50
CA GLY A 165 19.41 35.51 11.57
C GLY A 165 19.12 36.45 10.41
N LYS A 166 19.92 36.43 9.35
CA LYS A 166 19.68 37.23 8.15
C LYS A 166 18.65 36.56 7.23
N VAL A 167 17.63 37.30 6.84
CA VAL A 167 16.58 36.81 5.97
C VAL A 167 17.10 36.52 4.55
N ILE A 168 16.99 35.27 4.13
CA ILE A 168 17.29 34.79 2.75
C ILE A 168 16.05 34.94 1.89
N VAL A 169 14.87 34.58 2.37
CA VAL A 169 13.59 34.68 1.68
C VAL A 169 12.54 35.21 2.63
N GLU A 170 11.90 36.31 2.24
CA GLU A 170 10.77 36.86 3.01
C GLU A 170 9.49 36.07 2.76
N GLN A 171 8.61 36.03 3.76
CA GLN A 171 7.30 35.43 3.68
C GLN A 171 6.52 35.93 2.43
N GLY A 172 5.83 35.03 1.76
CA GLY A 172 5.04 35.33 0.57
C GLY A 172 5.85 35.49 -0.74
N LYS A 173 7.18 35.39 -0.69
CA LYS A 173 8.01 35.40 -1.90
C LYS A 173 8.20 33.98 -2.45
N ARG A 174 8.28 33.91 -3.79
CA ARG A 174 8.57 32.64 -4.47
C ARG A 174 10.05 32.29 -4.36
N ILE A 175 10.31 31.06 -3.91
CA ILE A 175 11.67 30.53 -3.75
C ILE A 175 12.22 30.19 -5.15
N ASN A 176 13.31 30.83 -5.53
CA ASN A 176 13.96 30.64 -6.82
C ASN A 176 15.32 29.95 -6.66
N ALA A 177 15.97 29.62 -7.80
CA ALA A 177 17.26 28.95 -7.80
C ALA A 177 18.39 29.74 -7.12
N ARG A 178 18.27 31.08 -7.02
CA ARG A 178 19.23 31.92 -6.29
C ARG A 178 19.11 31.74 -4.80
N HIS A 179 17.86 31.67 -4.29
CA HIS A 179 17.59 31.43 -2.88
C HIS A 179 18.06 30.03 -2.45
N VAL A 180 17.83 29.01 -3.29
CA VAL A 180 18.34 27.65 -3.05
C VAL A 180 19.86 27.65 -2.88
N ARG A 181 20.60 28.27 -3.81
CA ARG A 181 22.06 28.39 -3.71
C ARG A 181 22.52 29.16 -2.47
N GLN A 182 21.75 30.16 -2.02
CA GLN A 182 22.06 30.90 -0.81
C GLN A 182 21.88 30.06 0.45
N MET A 183 20.82 29.22 0.50
CA MET A 183 20.60 28.27 1.61
C MET A 183 21.71 27.21 1.65
N GLU A 184 22.11 26.68 0.49
CA GLU A 184 23.20 25.72 0.36
C GLU A 184 24.55 26.34 0.78
N ALA A 185 24.82 27.55 0.33
CA ALA A 185 26.05 28.27 0.68
C ALA A 185 26.13 28.63 2.16
N ALA A 186 24.97 28.86 2.82
CA ALA A 186 24.87 29.08 4.24
C ALA A 186 24.97 27.77 5.08
N GLY A 187 25.02 26.59 4.41
CA GLY A 187 25.11 25.30 5.08
C GLY A 187 23.90 24.96 5.93
N LEU A 188 22.71 25.45 5.56
CA LEU A 188 21.48 25.22 6.30
C LEU A 188 21.03 23.76 6.13
N GLU A 189 21.11 22.98 7.21
CA GLU A 189 20.59 21.61 7.27
C GLU A 189 19.18 21.57 7.85
N LYS A 190 18.84 22.53 8.69
CA LYS A 190 17.54 22.63 9.36
C LYS A 190 16.93 24.02 9.17
N LEU A 191 15.61 24.05 9.18
CA LEU A 191 14.83 25.26 9.05
C LEU A 191 13.98 25.45 10.31
N SER A 192 14.12 26.61 10.97
CA SER A 192 13.24 26.99 12.05
C SER A 192 11.87 27.36 11.50
N VAL A 193 10.82 26.79 12.06
CA VAL A 193 9.44 27.00 11.61
C VAL A 193 8.60 27.56 12.77
N PRO A 194 7.66 28.49 12.50
CA PRO A 194 6.74 29.01 13.50
C PRO A 194 5.69 27.96 13.85
N ASP A 195 5.02 28.11 15.00
CA ASP A 195 3.99 27.19 15.49
C ASP A 195 2.84 27.04 14.49
N GLU A 196 2.47 28.14 13.80
CA GLU A 196 1.40 28.15 12.81
C GLU A 196 1.68 27.23 11.62
N TYR A 197 2.94 26.98 11.33
CA TYR A 197 3.34 26.06 10.25
C TYR A 197 2.92 24.63 10.55
N LEU A 198 2.81 24.25 11.83
CA LEU A 198 2.45 22.91 12.27
C LEU A 198 0.94 22.73 12.43
N TYR A 199 0.16 23.81 12.44
CA TYR A 199 -1.28 23.73 12.56
C TYR A 199 -1.91 23.01 11.37
N GLU A 200 -2.99 22.26 11.63
CA GLU A 200 -3.74 21.50 10.61
C GLU A 200 -2.93 20.35 9.97
N ARG A 201 -1.73 20.04 10.47
CA ARG A 201 -0.94 18.92 10.01
C ARG A 201 -1.32 17.65 10.77
N ILE A 202 -1.19 16.50 10.11
CA ILE A 202 -1.50 15.19 10.71
C ILE A 202 -0.21 14.60 11.27
N THR A 203 -0.24 14.16 12.53
CA THR A 203 0.88 13.43 13.13
C THR A 203 0.93 12.01 12.57
N ALA A 204 2.12 11.56 12.20
CA ALA A 204 2.32 10.21 11.65
C ALA A 204 2.49 9.15 12.74
N GLU A 205 2.85 9.55 13.95
CA GLU A 205 3.07 8.67 15.11
C GLU A 205 2.45 9.29 16.35
N ASP A 206 2.15 8.46 17.36
CA ASP A 206 1.69 8.93 18.65
C ASP A 206 2.82 9.67 19.38
N ILE A 207 2.49 10.79 20.00
CA ILE A 207 3.44 11.59 20.77
C ILE A 207 3.69 10.89 22.11
N GLN A 208 4.91 10.43 22.33
CA GLN A 208 5.33 9.88 23.62
C GLN A 208 5.88 11.00 24.51
N ILE A 209 5.21 11.24 25.64
CA ILE A 209 5.67 12.21 26.64
C ILE A 209 6.97 11.70 27.26
N GLY A 210 8.07 12.48 27.17
CA GLY A 210 9.36 12.20 27.82
C GLY A 210 10.50 11.72 26.92
N ARG A 211 10.30 11.64 25.60
CA ARG A 211 11.38 11.54 24.62
C ARG A 211 11.43 12.78 23.74
N ALA A 212 12.59 13.06 23.14
CA ALA A 212 12.69 14.11 22.13
C ALA A 212 11.62 13.84 21.06
N HIS A 213 10.65 14.74 20.94
CA HIS A 213 9.47 14.53 20.12
C HIS A 213 9.83 14.76 18.66
N VAL A 214 9.75 13.71 17.86
CA VAL A 214 9.78 13.82 16.41
C VAL A 214 8.32 13.96 15.94
N TRP A 215 7.95 15.15 15.54
CA TRP A 215 6.69 15.41 14.86
C TRP A 215 6.90 15.13 13.37
N THR A 216 6.07 14.29 12.79
CA THR A 216 6.11 14.05 11.35
C THR A 216 4.79 14.47 10.73
N PRO A 217 4.68 15.71 10.23
CA PRO A 217 3.50 16.12 9.49
C PRO A 217 3.43 15.35 8.16
N VAL A 218 2.30 14.72 7.92
CA VAL A 218 1.98 14.09 6.64
C VAL A 218 1.30 15.13 5.76
N THR A 219 1.93 15.50 4.67
CA THR A 219 1.28 16.33 3.63
C THR A 219 0.44 15.39 2.75
N LEU A 220 -0.87 15.65 2.69
CA LEU A 220 -1.79 15.00 1.76
C LEU A 220 -1.61 15.54 0.35
#